data_51477c71fd6f1979e8f6f493ae3b7c9c
#
_entry.id   51477c71fd6f1979e8f6f493ae3b7c9c
#
_cell.length_a   1.000
_cell.length_b   1.000
_cell.length_c   1.000
_cell.angle_alpha   90.00
_cell.angle_beta   90.00
_cell.angle_gamma   90.00
#
_symmetry.space_group_name_H-M   'P 1'
#
loop_
_entity.id
_entity.type
_entity.pdbx_description
1 polymer ?
#
loop_
_entity_poly.entity_id
_entity_poly.type
_entity_poly.pdbx_seq_one_letter_code
_entity_poly.pdbx_strand_id
1 'polypeptide(L)'
;GALNMITEFSPRKVAVGAFAALALALTGCASNYGAGTATPGAVGQASTVYTGTVTSVRAVTIQSDRSLIGTATGAVLGGLAGSELGGGDKAQTAGAIGGAVIGGIAGNAAGKAVGKQQGYAYIVRFSTGDVKEIIQGADVYIAPGTPVDIIAGADGWKLVPAGGY
;
A
#
# COMPACT_ATOMS: atom_id res chain seq x y z
N GLY A 1 8.18 -35.06 -36.46
CA GLY A 1 8.70 -33.69 -36.32
C GLY A 1 8.19 -32.90 -35.10
N ALA A 2 7.42 -33.50 -34.17
CA ALA A 2 6.81 -32.72 -33.05
C ALA A 2 7.36 -33.09 -31.65
N LEU A 3 8.36 -33.93 -31.56
CA LEU A 3 8.90 -34.41 -30.27
C LEU A 3 10.17 -33.70 -29.78
N ASN A 4 10.76 -32.79 -30.56
CA ASN A 4 12.04 -32.15 -30.22
C ASN A 4 11.94 -30.75 -29.62
N MET A 5 10.74 -30.30 -29.22
CA MET A 5 10.54 -28.95 -28.68
C MET A 5 10.48 -28.89 -27.16
N ILE A 6 10.66 -30.01 -26.47
CA ILE A 6 10.46 -30.09 -24.99
C ILE A 6 11.79 -30.12 -24.21
N THR A 7 12.95 -30.19 -24.89
CA THR A 7 14.25 -30.47 -24.22
C THR A 7 15.15 -29.26 -23.99
N GLU A 8 14.71 -28.03 -24.21
CA GLU A 8 15.50 -26.83 -23.94
C GLU A 8 14.94 -26.00 -22.75
N PHE A 9 14.29 -26.66 -21.81
CA PHE A 9 13.89 -25.99 -20.55
C PHE A 9 15.08 -26.02 -19.58
N SER A 10 16.03 -25.09 -19.79
CA SER A 10 17.11 -24.88 -18.84
C SER A 10 16.51 -24.42 -17.48
N PRO A 11 16.83 -25.11 -16.37
CA PRO A 11 16.31 -24.76 -15.05
C PRO A 11 16.58 -23.29 -14.66
N ARG A 12 17.63 -22.70 -15.22
CA ARG A 12 17.91 -21.25 -15.07
C ARG A 12 16.87 -20.35 -15.71
N LYS A 13 16.33 -20.71 -16.88
CA LYS A 13 15.29 -19.91 -17.58
C LYS A 13 13.95 -20.02 -16.87
N VAL A 14 13.64 -21.19 -16.30
CA VAL A 14 12.42 -21.41 -15.48
C VAL A 14 12.50 -20.62 -14.19
N ALA A 15 13.65 -20.62 -13.50
CA ALA A 15 13.84 -19.85 -12.27
C ALA A 15 13.72 -18.34 -12.51
N VAL A 16 14.29 -17.82 -13.60
CA VAL A 16 14.16 -16.39 -13.96
C VAL A 16 12.73 -16.02 -14.33
N GLY A 17 12.02 -16.88 -15.07
CA GLY A 17 10.62 -16.67 -15.43
C GLY A 17 9.68 -16.70 -14.22
N ALA A 18 9.88 -17.62 -13.28
CA ALA A 18 9.14 -17.73 -12.04
C ALA A 18 9.39 -16.52 -11.13
N PHE A 19 10.62 -16.02 -11.07
CA PHE A 19 10.97 -14.83 -10.29
C PHE A 19 10.34 -13.55 -10.88
N ALA A 20 10.34 -13.41 -12.21
CA ALA A 20 9.68 -12.31 -12.90
C ALA A 20 8.16 -12.33 -12.74
N ALA A 21 7.53 -13.50 -12.80
CA ALA A 21 6.09 -13.65 -12.58
C ALA A 21 5.69 -13.34 -11.13
N LEU A 22 6.52 -13.75 -10.15
CA LEU A 22 6.28 -13.45 -8.73
C LEU A 22 6.45 -11.97 -8.43
N ALA A 23 7.41 -11.29 -9.06
CA ALA A 23 7.61 -9.85 -8.92
C ALA A 23 6.42 -9.04 -9.48
N LEU A 24 5.80 -9.50 -10.57
CA LEU A 24 4.61 -8.88 -11.16
C LEU A 24 3.34 -9.09 -10.31
N ALA A 25 3.25 -10.18 -9.55
CA ALA A 25 2.11 -10.44 -8.65
C ALA A 25 2.10 -9.54 -7.39
N LEU A 26 3.23 -8.96 -7.02
CA LEU A 26 3.35 -8.08 -5.82
C LEU A 26 2.91 -6.62 -6.06
N THR A 27 2.59 -6.23 -7.29
CA THR A 27 2.21 -4.84 -7.60
C THR A 27 0.74 -4.48 -7.27
N GLY A 28 -0.05 -5.42 -6.73
CA GLY A 28 -1.51 -5.37 -6.71
C GLY A 28 -2.22 -4.70 -5.54
N CYS A 29 -1.55 -4.24 -4.48
CA CYS A 29 -2.24 -3.71 -3.29
C CYS A 29 -1.84 -2.27 -2.97
N ALA A 30 -2.24 -1.31 -3.80
CA ALA A 30 -2.21 0.09 -3.42
C ALA A 30 -3.43 0.41 -2.55
N SER A 31 -3.24 0.67 -1.24
CA SER A 31 -4.28 1.25 -0.40
C SER A 31 -4.52 2.68 -0.88
N ASN A 32 -5.72 2.96 -1.32
CA ASN A 32 -6.11 4.28 -1.81
C ASN A 32 -6.85 4.99 -0.68
N TYR A 33 -6.29 6.09 -0.18
CA TYR A 33 -6.89 6.91 0.89
C TYR A 33 -7.67 8.11 0.30
N GLY A 34 -8.10 7.99 -0.95
CA GLY A 34 -8.84 9.02 -1.67
C GLY A 34 -10.28 9.20 -1.19
N ALA A 35 -10.82 10.41 -1.35
CA ALA A 35 -12.20 10.72 -1.01
C ALA A 35 -13.22 9.88 -1.79
N GLY A 36 -12.86 9.48 -3.02
CA GLY A 36 -13.71 8.68 -3.92
C GLY A 36 -13.61 7.16 -3.74
N THR A 37 -12.80 6.66 -2.78
CA THR A 37 -12.64 5.22 -2.55
C THR A 37 -13.41 4.75 -1.33
N ALA A 38 -14.13 3.62 -1.47
CA ALA A 38 -14.78 2.91 -0.37
C ALA A 38 -14.12 1.55 -0.17
N THR A 39 -13.94 1.14 1.09
CA THR A 39 -13.52 -0.23 1.40
C THR A 39 -14.69 -1.20 1.25
N PRO A 40 -14.44 -2.49 0.99
CA PRO A 40 -15.51 -3.47 0.92
C PRO A 40 -16.38 -3.52 2.19
N GLY A 41 -15.81 -3.17 3.35
CA GLY A 41 -16.54 -3.12 4.62
C GLY A 41 -17.51 -1.96 4.78
N ALA A 42 -17.36 -0.90 3.98
CA ALA A 42 -18.26 0.26 3.98
C ALA A 42 -19.46 0.10 3.04
N VAL A 43 -19.41 -0.88 2.12
CA VAL A 43 -20.49 -1.12 1.16
C VAL A 43 -21.75 -1.59 1.88
N GLY A 44 -22.86 -0.89 1.67
CA GLY A 44 -24.14 -1.18 2.30
C GLY A 44 -24.29 -0.63 3.73
N GLN A 45 -23.30 0.15 4.24
CA GLN A 45 -23.38 0.81 5.54
C GLN A 45 -23.79 2.28 5.39
N ALA A 46 -24.65 2.74 6.31
CA ALA A 46 -25.00 4.15 6.36
C ALA A 46 -23.87 4.97 7.02
N SER A 47 -23.59 6.12 6.46
CA SER A 47 -22.62 7.09 6.99
C SER A 47 -23.34 8.34 7.45
N THR A 48 -22.84 8.98 8.51
CA THR A 48 -23.37 10.28 8.94
C THR A 48 -22.68 11.38 8.14
N VAL A 49 -23.47 12.31 7.63
CA VAL A 49 -22.97 13.48 6.89
C VAL A 49 -23.12 14.73 7.73
N TYR A 50 -22.04 15.46 7.90
CA TYR A 50 -22.00 16.78 8.49
C TYR A 50 -21.64 17.80 7.43
N THR A 51 -21.96 19.05 7.67
CA THR A 51 -21.56 20.15 6.80
C THR A 51 -20.52 21.02 7.51
N GLY A 52 -19.62 21.62 6.71
CA GLY A 52 -18.58 22.48 7.26
C GLY A 52 -17.90 23.30 6.18
N THR A 53 -16.83 24.00 6.58
CA THR A 53 -16.01 24.80 5.67
C THR A 53 -14.54 24.54 5.97
N VAL A 54 -13.75 24.34 4.92
CA VAL A 54 -12.29 24.20 5.05
C VAL A 54 -11.70 25.55 5.44
N THR A 55 -11.01 25.61 6.58
CA THR A 55 -10.32 26.82 7.05
C THR A 55 -8.88 26.89 6.61
N SER A 56 -8.19 25.75 6.58
CA SER A 56 -6.82 25.67 6.07
C SER A 56 -6.50 24.28 5.54
N VAL A 57 -5.46 24.19 4.71
CA VAL A 57 -4.96 22.94 4.14
C VAL A 57 -3.44 22.93 4.18
N ARG A 58 -2.85 21.78 4.46
CA ARG A 58 -1.42 21.54 4.38
C ARG A 58 -1.13 20.19 3.73
N ALA A 59 -0.06 20.11 2.94
CA ALA A 59 0.41 18.86 2.38
C ALA A 59 1.02 18.00 3.50
N VAL A 60 0.72 16.71 3.49
CA VAL A 60 1.27 15.71 4.42
C VAL A 60 1.67 14.46 3.68
N THR A 61 2.59 13.70 4.25
CA THR A 61 2.92 12.36 3.76
C THR A 61 2.22 11.33 4.62
N ILE A 62 1.33 10.55 4.02
CA ILE A 62 0.68 9.42 4.67
C ILE A 62 1.62 8.23 4.56
N GLN A 63 2.04 7.67 5.70
CA GLN A 63 2.84 6.47 5.76
C GLN A 63 1.93 5.29 6.11
N SER A 64 1.90 4.29 5.23
CA SER A 64 1.24 3.01 5.54
C SER A 64 2.25 2.03 6.15
N ASP A 65 1.78 1.13 7.03
CA ASP A 65 2.60 0.11 7.71
C ASP A 65 3.10 -1.01 6.78
N ARG A 66 3.24 -0.72 5.50
CA ARG A 66 3.73 -1.67 4.48
C ARG A 66 5.18 -2.10 4.69
N SER A 67 5.93 -1.38 5.52
CA SER A 67 7.29 -1.79 5.88
C SER A 67 7.32 -3.13 6.60
N LEU A 68 6.34 -3.44 7.46
CA LEU A 68 6.22 -4.73 8.13
C LEU A 68 5.91 -5.86 7.13
N ILE A 69 4.97 -5.63 6.22
CA ILE A 69 4.63 -6.59 5.16
C ILE A 69 5.84 -6.81 4.25
N GLY A 70 6.52 -5.74 3.83
CA GLY A 70 7.73 -5.82 3.00
C GLY A 70 8.86 -6.58 3.70
N THR A 71 9.07 -6.34 5.00
CA THR A 71 10.08 -7.05 5.79
C THR A 71 9.76 -8.54 5.90
N ALA A 72 8.54 -8.90 6.25
CA ALA A 72 8.13 -10.30 6.40
C ALA A 72 8.22 -11.05 5.06
N THR A 73 7.69 -10.49 3.99
CA THR A 73 7.75 -11.08 2.65
C THR A 73 9.20 -11.19 2.17
N GLY A 74 10.00 -10.15 2.33
CA GLY A 74 11.40 -10.13 1.94
C GLY A 74 12.23 -11.17 2.70
N ALA A 75 12.00 -11.34 4.01
CA ALA A 75 12.69 -12.34 4.82
C ALA A 75 12.35 -13.77 4.37
N VAL A 76 11.07 -14.06 4.10
CA VAL A 76 10.64 -15.39 3.62
C VAL A 76 11.24 -15.69 2.25
N LEU A 77 11.09 -14.77 1.29
CA LEU A 77 11.63 -14.96 -0.06
C LEU A 77 13.16 -15.02 -0.08
N GLY A 78 13.81 -14.16 0.70
CA GLY A 78 15.26 -14.14 0.84
C GLY A 78 15.79 -15.42 1.51
N GLY A 79 15.08 -15.91 2.52
CA GLY A 79 15.42 -17.19 3.18
C GLY A 79 15.30 -18.38 2.25
N LEU A 80 14.22 -18.47 1.46
CA LEU A 80 14.03 -19.52 0.46
C LEU A 80 15.08 -19.46 -0.64
N ALA A 81 15.34 -18.28 -1.21
CA ALA A 81 16.37 -18.10 -2.22
C ALA A 81 17.77 -18.39 -1.68
N GLY A 82 18.06 -18.00 -0.46
CA GLY A 82 19.33 -18.26 0.20
C GLY A 82 19.57 -19.73 0.49
N SER A 83 18.52 -20.50 0.81
CA SER A 83 18.64 -21.95 1.03
C SER A 83 19.02 -22.72 -0.23
N GLU A 84 18.59 -22.25 -1.40
CA GLU A 84 18.92 -22.88 -2.71
C GLU A 84 20.38 -22.64 -3.15
N LEU A 85 21.04 -21.62 -2.57
CA LEU A 85 22.44 -21.30 -2.88
C LEU A 85 23.45 -22.11 -2.07
N GLY A 86 22.99 -22.83 -1.03
CA GLY A 86 23.85 -23.64 -0.16
C GLY A 86 23.94 -25.09 -0.63
N GLY A 87 25.17 -25.60 -0.84
CA GLY A 87 25.44 -27.01 -1.08
C GLY A 87 25.67 -27.79 0.23
N GLY A 88 24.64 -28.51 0.71
CA GLY A 88 24.68 -29.30 1.95
C GLY A 88 23.98 -28.66 3.13
N ASP A 89 23.53 -29.46 4.10
CA ASP A 89 22.60 -29.07 5.18
C ASP A 89 23.04 -27.83 5.99
N LYS A 90 24.32 -27.74 6.30
CA LYS A 90 24.86 -26.59 7.07
C LYS A 90 24.92 -25.31 6.22
N ALA A 91 25.28 -25.43 4.95
CA ALA A 91 25.35 -24.31 4.02
C ALA A 91 23.95 -23.80 3.61
N GLN A 92 22.99 -24.70 3.49
CA GLN A 92 21.58 -24.36 3.29
C GLN A 92 21.03 -23.53 4.45
N THR A 93 21.28 -23.96 5.69
CA THR A 93 20.83 -23.22 6.89
C THR A 93 21.47 -21.84 6.97
N ALA A 94 22.77 -21.74 6.74
CA ALA A 94 23.49 -20.45 6.73
C ALA A 94 23.00 -19.54 5.60
N GLY A 95 22.73 -20.10 4.40
CA GLY A 95 22.18 -19.39 3.27
C GLY A 95 20.76 -18.89 3.53
N ALA A 96 19.90 -19.71 4.15
CA ALA A 96 18.54 -19.32 4.53
C ALA A 96 18.54 -18.17 5.54
N ILE A 97 19.37 -18.22 6.58
CA ILE A 97 19.47 -17.16 7.59
C ILE A 97 20.02 -15.86 6.98
N GLY A 98 21.11 -15.95 6.22
CA GLY A 98 21.70 -14.79 5.53
C GLY A 98 20.75 -14.17 4.53
N GLY A 99 20.10 -14.99 3.71
CA GLY A 99 19.10 -14.56 2.75
C GLY A 99 17.87 -13.92 3.38
N ALA A 100 17.38 -14.45 4.51
CA ALA A 100 16.28 -13.87 5.26
C ALA A 100 16.61 -12.47 5.82
N VAL A 101 17.81 -12.28 6.35
CA VAL A 101 18.27 -10.98 6.87
C VAL A 101 18.37 -9.95 5.76
N ILE A 102 19.07 -10.29 4.67
CA ILE A 102 19.24 -9.38 3.52
C ILE A 102 17.88 -9.08 2.87
N GLY A 103 17.06 -10.11 2.65
CA GLY A 103 15.73 -9.98 2.07
C GLY A 103 14.78 -9.17 2.95
N GLY A 104 14.85 -9.33 4.28
CA GLY A 104 14.07 -8.54 5.23
C GLY A 104 14.46 -7.06 5.21
N ILE A 105 15.75 -6.73 5.16
CA ILE A 105 16.24 -5.34 5.07
C ILE A 105 15.81 -4.71 3.75
N ALA A 106 16.02 -5.40 2.62
CA ALA A 106 15.64 -4.92 1.31
C ALA A 106 14.11 -4.76 1.19
N GLY A 107 13.34 -5.73 1.70
CA GLY A 107 11.88 -5.70 1.74
C GLY A 107 11.34 -4.56 2.60
N ASN A 108 11.96 -4.25 3.74
CA ASN A 108 11.61 -3.09 4.56
C ASN A 108 11.84 -1.78 3.81
N ALA A 109 13.00 -1.63 3.16
CA ALA A 109 13.30 -0.43 2.38
C ALA A 109 12.30 -0.25 1.21
N ALA A 110 12.00 -1.31 0.48
CA ALA A 110 10.99 -1.30 -0.58
C ALA A 110 9.59 -1.01 -0.03
N GLY A 111 9.18 -1.64 1.08
CA GLY A 111 7.90 -1.40 1.74
C GLY A 111 7.72 0.06 2.17
N LYS A 112 8.77 0.68 2.71
CA LYS A 112 8.76 2.11 3.07
C LYS A 112 8.66 3.01 1.84
N ALA A 113 9.32 2.67 0.74
CA ALA A 113 9.28 3.46 -0.49
C ALA A 113 7.88 3.47 -1.13
N VAL A 114 7.24 2.29 -1.25
CA VAL A 114 5.87 2.16 -1.80
C VAL A 114 4.78 2.55 -0.80
N GLY A 115 5.08 2.56 0.50
CA GLY A 115 4.12 2.90 1.56
C GLY A 115 3.90 4.40 1.76
N LYS A 116 4.67 5.27 1.11
CA LYS A 116 4.51 6.73 1.20
C LYS A 116 3.52 7.21 0.15
N GLN A 117 2.45 7.84 0.60
CA GLN A 117 1.48 8.50 -0.26
C GLN A 117 1.37 9.98 0.11
N GLN A 118 1.16 10.82 -0.89
CA GLN A 118 0.86 12.23 -0.65
C GLN A 118 -0.59 12.36 -0.19
N GLY A 119 -0.84 13.26 0.75
CA GLY A 119 -2.15 13.58 1.25
C GLY A 119 -2.25 15.04 1.64
N TYR A 120 -3.45 15.45 1.99
CA TYR A 120 -3.74 16.75 2.56
C TYR A 120 -4.35 16.61 3.94
N ALA A 121 -3.90 17.43 4.89
CA ALA A 121 -4.54 17.63 6.17
C ALA A 121 -5.37 18.90 6.09
N TYR A 122 -6.66 18.76 6.24
CA TYR A 122 -7.65 19.84 6.19
C TYR A 122 -8.09 20.18 7.59
N ILE A 123 -8.03 21.46 7.96
CA ILE A 123 -8.70 21.96 9.15
C ILE A 123 -10.08 22.44 8.72
N VAL A 124 -11.11 21.82 9.28
CA VAL A 124 -12.50 22.05 8.91
C VAL A 124 -13.28 22.56 10.10
N ARG A 125 -14.00 23.67 9.90
CA ARG A 125 -14.98 24.18 10.84
C ARG A 125 -16.35 23.60 10.49
N PHE A 126 -16.89 22.81 11.38
CA PHE A 126 -18.23 22.24 11.26
C PHE A 126 -19.30 23.32 11.47
N SER A 127 -20.48 23.10 10.91
CA SER A 127 -21.65 23.96 11.15
C SER A 127 -22.08 24.01 12.63
N THR A 128 -21.70 23.00 13.42
CA THR A 128 -21.88 22.96 14.88
C THR A 128 -20.94 23.89 15.63
N GLY A 129 -19.90 24.44 14.96
CA GLY A 129 -18.88 25.29 15.57
C GLY A 129 -17.58 24.54 15.89
N ASP A 130 -17.59 23.23 15.92
CA ASP A 130 -16.40 22.40 16.15
C ASP A 130 -15.36 22.59 15.06
N VAL A 131 -14.07 22.45 15.42
CA VAL A 131 -12.96 22.47 14.47
C VAL A 131 -12.21 21.17 14.59
N LYS A 132 -12.04 20.47 13.46
CA LYS A 132 -11.34 19.18 13.41
C LYS A 132 -10.34 19.16 12.26
N GLU A 133 -9.26 18.38 12.43
CA GLU A 133 -8.32 18.04 11.36
C GLU A 133 -8.72 16.71 10.75
N ILE A 134 -8.82 16.67 9.42
CA ILE A 134 -9.12 15.47 8.64
C ILE A 134 -8.03 15.29 7.59
N ILE A 135 -7.42 14.10 7.56
CA ILE A 135 -6.35 13.76 6.62
C ILE A 135 -6.91 12.79 5.59
N GLN A 136 -6.73 13.12 4.32
CA GLN A 136 -7.12 12.25 3.20
C GLN A 136 -6.07 12.28 2.09
N GLY A 137 -6.17 11.35 1.12
CA GLY A 137 -5.28 11.28 -0.03
C GLY A 137 -5.32 12.53 -0.90
N ALA A 138 -4.29 12.75 -1.71
CA ALA A 138 -4.14 13.92 -2.56
C ALA A 138 -4.88 13.81 -3.92
N ASP A 139 -5.87 12.94 -4.01
CA ASP A 139 -6.70 12.74 -5.21
C ASP A 139 -7.60 13.95 -5.52
N VAL A 140 -8.06 14.66 -4.48
CA VAL A 140 -8.87 15.87 -4.62
C VAL A 140 -8.29 16.95 -3.72
N TYR A 141 -7.98 18.12 -4.32
CA TYR A 141 -7.58 19.30 -3.57
C TYR A 141 -8.80 20.18 -3.30
N ILE A 142 -9.03 20.52 -2.03
CA ILE A 142 -10.11 21.41 -1.59
C ILE A 142 -9.49 22.70 -1.04
N ALA A 143 -9.78 23.82 -1.70
CA ALA A 143 -9.22 25.11 -1.29
C ALA A 143 -9.80 25.60 0.04
N PRO A 144 -9.04 26.37 0.85
CA PRO A 144 -9.59 27.07 2.01
C PRO A 144 -10.78 27.96 1.62
N GLY A 145 -11.80 27.99 2.48
CA GLY A 145 -13.05 28.71 2.22
C GLY A 145 -14.10 27.88 1.48
N THR A 146 -13.77 26.68 0.99
CA THR A 146 -14.74 25.83 0.29
C THR A 146 -15.70 25.16 1.28
N PRO A 147 -17.04 25.26 1.06
CA PRO A 147 -18.01 24.45 1.75
C PRO A 147 -17.83 22.97 1.44
N VAL A 148 -17.92 22.10 2.46
CA VAL A 148 -17.71 20.67 2.32
C VAL A 148 -18.78 19.87 3.05
N ASP A 149 -19.06 18.70 2.51
CA ASP A 149 -19.76 17.62 3.19
C ASP A 149 -18.72 16.69 3.82
N ILE A 150 -18.91 16.40 5.10
CA ILE A 150 -18.02 15.60 5.92
C ILE A 150 -18.69 14.28 6.18
N ILE A 151 -18.21 13.23 5.55
CA ILE A 151 -18.80 11.89 5.63
C ILE A 151 -18.05 11.10 6.69
N ALA A 152 -18.74 10.74 7.77
CA ALA A 152 -18.22 9.89 8.84
C ALA A 152 -18.86 8.50 8.73
N GLY A 153 -18.06 7.51 8.37
CA GLY A 153 -18.49 6.15 8.13
C GLY A 153 -17.46 5.11 8.57
N ALA A 154 -17.67 3.86 8.17
CA ALA A 154 -16.79 2.73 8.48
C ALA A 154 -15.36 2.92 7.96
N ASP A 155 -15.18 3.68 6.87
CA ASP A 155 -13.87 4.02 6.28
C ASP A 155 -13.17 5.20 6.96
N GLY A 156 -13.72 5.69 8.06
CA GLY A 156 -13.26 6.91 8.70
C GLY A 156 -13.97 8.17 8.19
N TRP A 157 -13.28 9.30 8.25
CA TRP A 157 -13.82 10.61 7.89
C TRP A 157 -13.28 11.05 6.53
N LYS A 158 -14.20 11.48 5.66
CA LYS A 158 -13.88 11.95 4.31
C LYS A 158 -14.51 13.31 4.05
N LEU A 159 -13.82 14.14 3.26
CA LEU A 159 -14.30 15.43 2.80
C LEU A 159 -14.64 15.38 1.32
N VAL A 160 -15.80 15.89 0.97
CA VAL A 160 -16.23 16.08 -0.41
C VAL A 160 -16.69 17.52 -0.57
N PRO A 161 -16.36 18.24 -1.66
CA PRO A 161 -16.91 19.58 -1.90
C PRO A 161 -18.44 19.53 -1.90
N ALA A 162 -19.08 20.45 -1.20
CA ALA A 162 -20.54 20.50 -1.13
C ALA A 162 -21.15 20.68 -2.52
N GLY A 163 -22.11 19.82 -2.88
CA GLY A 163 -22.77 19.83 -4.20
C GLY A 163 -21.97 19.13 -5.32
N GLY A 164 -20.94 18.38 -4.99
CA GLY A 164 -20.11 17.64 -5.92
C GLY A 164 -20.55 16.17 -6.14
N TYR A 165 -21.84 15.91 -6.27
CA TYR A 165 -22.38 14.58 -6.59
C TYR A 165 -22.76 14.51 -8.07
#